data_5ec85fadcf197398a2b65e45ab0ff9c2
#
_entry.id   5ec85fadcf197398a2b65e45ab0ff9c2
#
_cell.length_a   1.000
_cell.length_b   1.000
_cell.length_c   1.000
_cell.angle_alpha   90.00
_cell.angle_beta   90.00
_cell.angle_gamma   90.00
#
_symmetry.space_group_name_H-M   'P 1'
#
loop_
_entity.id
_entity.type
_entity.pdbx_description
1 polymer ?
#
loop_
_entity_poly.entity_id
_entity_poly.type
_entity_poly.pdbx_seq_one_letter_code
_entity_poly.pdbx_strand_id
1 'polypeptide(L)'
;MSLGNRDMQAGDFAGAAVAFTQVTRDLPSLAEGHFNLGLALEQQGKLAEADSALKKSLELKPGLAGANLFRGIIAYRQNRFKDAEPLLDRETKLHPRDAKAWMWLGVCRLAESNPSGAIEPLEKAHGLSPADVDILYHRGRAYLEMANQSYSQMYKLNRDSARVHQVLAEAYASGFRNQEAIGEYETAVKMAPRQPGLHEDLADQYWITGQTDKAADAYRQELEIDPFAATAMYKLGSLLVLNGKSDDGVSMLRKALGADPTLIDAHYYLGTGLAAQGQNDEAMSEFDAAIHAEPESERATMSYYKLAQIYRKLHRTDDAKSALENFQRLRADVRARQESHAAQIVRNRSELPVPDPENAGTKAEP
;
A
#
# COMPACT_ATOMS: atom_id res chain seq x y z
N MET A 1 -39.18 15.72 12.69
CA MET A 1 -38.11 15.34 11.72
C MET A 1 -37.09 16.46 11.49
N SER A 2 -37.47 17.68 11.05
CA SER A 2 -36.53 18.75 10.71
C SER A 2 -35.62 19.19 11.87
N LEU A 3 -36.15 19.30 13.09
CA LEU A 3 -35.38 19.64 14.30
C LEU A 3 -34.32 18.55 14.57
N GLY A 4 -34.74 17.28 14.69
CA GLY A 4 -33.81 16.20 14.96
C GLY A 4 -32.72 16.03 13.90
N ASN A 5 -33.04 16.25 12.61
CA ASN A 5 -32.02 16.23 11.54
C ASN A 5 -31.00 17.35 11.68
N ARG A 6 -31.43 18.55 12.07
CA ARG A 6 -30.54 19.68 12.33
C ARG A 6 -29.61 19.39 13.53
N ASP A 7 -30.18 18.82 14.60
CA ASP A 7 -29.41 18.48 15.80
C ASP A 7 -28.38 17.37 15.50
N MET A 8 -28.74 16.37 14.66
CA MET A 8 -27.77 15.37 14.14
C MET A 8 -26.61 16.02 13.36
N GLN A 9 -26.92 16.98 12.49
CA GLN A 9 -25.89 17.70 11.72
C GLN A 9 -25.01 18.59 12.61
N ALA A 10 -25.55 19.11 13.70
CA ALA A 10 -24.83 19.92 14.69
C ALA A 10 -24.04 19.07 15.71
N GLY A 11 -24.14 17.72 15.65
CA GLY A 11 -23.52 16.82 16.63
C GLY A 11 -24.26 16.77 17.98
N ASP A 12 -25.41 17.41 18.13
CA ASP A 12 -26.26 17.30 19.32
C ASP A 12 -27.12 16.02 19.23
N PHE A 13 -26.47 14.90 19.44
CA PHE A 13 -27.14 13.59 19.40
C PHE A 13 -28.17 13.40 20.52
N ALA A 14 -28.01 14.12 21.64
CA ALA A 14 -28.97 14.10 22.74
C ALA A 14 -30.25 14.84 22.36
N GLY A 15 -30.13 16.06 21.84
CA GLY A 15 -31.25 16.84 21.31
C GLY A 15 -31.96 16.09 20.17
N ALA A 16 -31.20 15.50 19.24
CA ALA A 16 -31.74 14.71 18.16
C ALA A 16 -32.58 13.53 18.65
N ALA A 17 -32.08 12.77 19.64
CA ALA A 17 -32.83 11.63 20.21
C ALA A 17 -34.14 12.07 20.88
N VAL A 18 -34.14 13.22 21.58
CA VAL A 18 -35.37 13.81 22.17
C VAL A 18 -36.36 14.14 21.05
N ALA A 19 -35.91 14.87 20.02
CA ALA A 19 -36.74 15.28 18.91
C ALA A 19 -37.33 14.05 18.15
N PHE A 20 -36.52 13.02 17.87
CA PHE A 20 -37.01 11.81 17.20
C PHE A 20 -37.90 10.95 18.10
N THR A 21 -37.66 10.93 19.42
CA THR A 21 -38.59 10.29 20.37
C THR A 21 -39.97 10.92 20.31
N GLN A 22 -40.03 12.26 20.22
CA GLN A 22 -41.33 12.91 20.04
C GLN A 22 -42.00 12.53 18.70
N VAL A 23 -41.19 12.49 17.63
CA VAL A 23 -41.71 12.03 16.31
C VAL A 23 -42.32 10.60 16.38
N THR A 24 -41.64 9.66 17.07
CA THR A 24 -42.14 8.29 17.19
C THR A 24 -43.36 8.16 18.10
N ARG A 25 -43.60 9.12 18.99
CA ARG A 25 -44.85 9.23 19.78
C ARG A 25 -45.98 9.77 18.96
N ASP A 26 -45.74 10.81 18.18
CA ASP A 26 -46.79 11.50 17.39
C ASP A 26 -47.14 10.68 16.14
N LEU A 27 -46.19 9.97 15.56
CA LEU A 27 -46.29 9.17 14.34
C LEU A 27 -45.65 7.78 14.55
N PRO A 28 -46.29 6.89 15.34
CA PRO A 28 -45.69 5.62 15.75
C PRO A 28 -45.49 4.61 14.60
N SER A 29 -46.18 4.82 13.47
CA SER A 29 -46.05 3.99 12.26
C SER A 29 -45.02 4.53 11.26
N LEU A 30 -44.32 5.65 11.56
CA LEU A 30 -43.31 6.23 10.69
C LEU A 30 -41.98 5.50 10.90
N ALA A 31 -41.63 4.60 9.98
CA ALA A 31 -40.41 3.80 10.04
C ALA A 31 -39.12 4.66 10.11
N GLU A 32 -39.08 5.72 9.32
CA GLU A 32 -37.95 6.69 9.28
C GLU A 32 -37.76 7.44 10.63
N GLY A 33 -38.84 7.64 11.39
CA GLY A 33 -38.78 8.20 12.75
C GLY A 33 -38.00 7.29 13.70
N HIS A 34 -38.33 6.01 13.71
CA HIS A 34 -37.64 4.99 14.50
C HIS A 34 -36.21 4.76 14.02
N PHE A 35 -35.97 4.82 12.72
CA PHE A 35 -34.62 4.72 12.14
C PHE A 35 -33.72 5.84 12.63
N ASN A 36 -34.17 7.11 12.50
CA ASN A 36 -33.38 8.27 12.92
C ASN A 36 -33.18 8.32 14.44
N LEU A 37 -34.17 7.88 15.23
CA LEU A 37 -33.99 7.68 16.66
C LEU A 37 -32.87 6.67 16.96
N GLY A 38 -32.86 5.56 16.25
CA GLY A 38 -31.81 4.54 16.35
C GLY A 38 -30.43 5.09 16.05
N LEU A 39 -30.28 5.91 15.00
CA LEU A 39 -29.01 6.56 14.67
C LEU A 39 -28.57 7.54 15.78
N ALA A 40 -29.46 8.38 16.29
CA ALA A 40 -29.14 9.33 17.35
C ALA A 40 -28.71 8.62 18.65
N LEU A 41 -29.34 7.50 18.99
CA LEU A 41 -29.00 6.67 20.15
C LEU A 41 -27.67 5.93 19.96
N GLU A 42 -27.37 5.46 18.74
CA GLU A 42 -26.10 4.82 18.40
C GLU A 42 -24.93 5.77 18.60
N GLN A 43 -25.06 7.01 18.13
CA GLN A 43 -24.04 8.06 18.33
C GLN A 43 -23.85 8.42 19.81
N GLN A 44 -24.85 8.24 20.66
CA GLN A 44 -24.73 8.40 22.12
C GLN A 44 -24.11 7.15 22.80
N GLY A 45 -23.80 6.08 22.06
CA GLY A 45 -23.35 4.80 22.64
C GLY A 45 -24.45 3.97 23.30
N LYS A 46 -25.72 4.36 23.21
CA LYS A 46 -26.90 3.63 23.75
C LYS A 46 -27.28 2.49 22.82
N LEU A 47 -26.36 1.53 22.65
CA LEU A 47 -26.45 0.51 21.62
C LEU A 47 -27.68 -0.39 21.70
N ALA A 48 -28.13 -0.75 22.91
CA ALA A 48 -29.32 -1.61 23.08
C ALA A 48 -30.62 -0.89 22.70
N GLU A 49 -30.73 0.40 23.05
CA GLU A 49 -31.89 1.23 22.70
C GLU A 49 -31.90 1.52 21.19
N ALA A 50 -30.71 1.76 20.63
CA ALA A 50 -30.53 1.96 19.19
C ALA A 50 -30.96 0.74 18.38
N ASP A 51 -30.51 -0.46 18.76
CA ASP A 51 -30.95 -1.71 18.08
C ASP A 51 -32.44 -1.92 18.16
N SER A 52 -33.07 -1.61 19.32
CA SER A 52 -34.52 -1.72 19.50
C SER A 52 -35.27 -0.76 18.57
N ALA A 53 -34.81 0.49 18.46
CA ALA A 53 -35.42 1.48 17.57
C ALA A 53 -35.27 1.09 16.08
N LEU A 54 -34.07 0.64 15.68
CA LEU A 54 -33.81 0.17 14.33
C LEU A 54 -34.61 -1.13 13.99
N LYS A 55 -34.74 -2.04 14.95
CA LYS A 55 -35.60 -3.22 14.79
C LYS A 55 -37.05 -2.79 14.54
N LYS A 56 -37.56 -1.82 15.31
CA LYS A 56 -38.91 -1.29 15.12
C LYS A 56 -39.08 -0.66 13.73
N SER A 57 -38.07 0.08 13.24
CA SER A 57 -38.10 0.63 11.88
C SER A 57 -38.26 -0.46 10.80
N LEU A 58 -37.57 -1.61 10.96
CA LEU A 58 -37.65 -2.75 10.05
C LEU A 58 -38.97 -3.54 10.17
N GLU A 59 -39.58 -3.57 11.34
CA GLU A 59 -40.92 -4.13 11.50
C GLU A 59 -41.96 -3.33 10.70
N LEU A 60 -41.80 -2.00 10.67
CA LEU A 60 -42.67 -1.10 9.93
C LEU A 60 -42.35 -1.08 8.42
N LYS A 61 -41.05 -1.17 8.07
CA LYS A 61 -40.58 -1.14 6.68
C LYS A 61 -39.40 -2.09 6.50
N PRO A 62 -39.62 -3.36 6.15
CA PRO A 62 -38.57 -4.40 6.11
C PRO A 62 -37.40 -4.12 5.15
N GLY A 63 -37.62 -3.27 4.14
CA GLY A 63 -36.61 -2.86 3.17
C GLY A 63 -36.03 -1.45 3.41
N LEU A 64 -36.13 -0.90 4.62
CA LEU A 64 -35.60 0.44 4.90
C LEU A 64 -34.07 0.44 4.81
N ALA A 65 -33.57 1.24 3.86
CA ALA A 65 -32.13 1.32 3.60
C ALA A 65 -31.34 1.77 4.83
N GLY A 66 -30.23 1.08 5.08
CA GLY A 66 -29.34 1.36 6.20
C GLY A 66 -29.77 0.72 7.54
N ALA A 67 -31.00 0.30 7.68
CA ALA A 67 -31.47 -0.19 8.99
C ALA A 67 -30.79 -1.52 9.41
N ASN A 68 -30.62 -2.47 8.48
CA ASN A 68 -29.85 -3.68 8.75
C ASN A 68 -28.35 -3.37 8.86
N LEU A 69 -27.81 -2.40 8.09
CA LEU A 69 -26.43 -1.96 8.20
C LEU A 69 -26.11 -1.49 9.62
N PHE A 70 -26.87 -0.53 10.15
CA PHE A 70 -26.61 0.01 11.49
C PHE A 70 -26.86 -0.99 12.60
N ARG A 71 -27.85 -1.88 12.47
CA ARG A 71 -28.01 -3.00 13.39
C ARG A 71 -26.80 -3.96 13.35
N GLY A 72 -26.30 -4.24 12.15
CA GLY A 72 -25.07 -5.04 11.97
C GLY A 72 -23.86 -4.37 12.62
N ILE A 73 -23.69 -3.06 12.44
CA ILE A 73 -22.60 -2.29 13.08
C ILE A 73 -22.72 -2.33 14.61
N ILE A 74 -23.93 -2.17 15.16
CA ILE A 74 -24.19 -2.27 16.60
C ILE A 74 -23.81 -3.66 17.13
N ALA A 75 -24.22 -4.72 16.45
CA ALA A 75 -23.87 -6.09 16.83
C ALA A 75 -22.34 -6.31 16.76
N TYR A 76 -21.68 -5.81 15.71
CA TYR A 76 -20.22 -5.84 15.57
C TYR A 76 -19.52 -5.14 16.74
N ARG A 77 -19.92 -3.92 17.09
CA ARG A 77 -19.36 -3.15 18.21
C ARG A 77 -19.53 -3.83 19.58
N GLN A 78 -20.51 -4.73 19.68
CA GLN A 78 -20.74 -5.58 20.86
C GLN A 78 -20.01 -6.94 20.76
N ASN A 79 -19.11 -7.12 19.80
CA ASN A 79 -18.41 -8.39 19.51
C ASN A 79 -19.35 -9.56 19.18
N ARG A 80 -20.59 -9.28 18.79
CA ARG A 80 -21.59 -10.28 18.36
C ARG A 80 -21.54 -10.47 16.84
N PHE A 81 -20.39 -10.94 16.35
CA PHE A 81 -20.12 -11.02 14.91
C PHE A 81 -21.09 -11.95 14.19
N LYS A 82 -21.42 -13.10 14.81
CA LYS A 82 -22.40 -14.06 14.27
C LYS A 82 -23.83 -13.49 14.12
N ASP A 83 -24.18 -12.47 14.89
CA ASP A 83 -25.44 -11.76 14.74
C ASP A 83 -25.31 -10.62 13.73
N ALA A 84 -24.13 -10.04 13.58
CA ALA A 84 -23.86 -8.94 12.66
C ALA A 84 -23.86 -9.40 11.20
N GLU A 85 -23.18 -10.53 10.89
CA GLU A 85 -23.02 -11.02 9.52
C GLU A 85 -24.35 -11.17 8.77
N PRO A 86 -25.39 -11.86 9.28
CA PRO A 86 -26.67 -12.03 8.56
C PRO A 86 -27.43 -10.72 8.35
N LEU A 87 -27.25 -9.72 9.24
CA LEU A 87 -27.83 -8.39 9.07
C LEU A 87 -27.14 -7.64 7.92
N LEU A 88 -25.82 -7.66 7.90
CA LEU A 88 -25.01 -7.02 6.86
C LEU A 88 -25.22 -7.69 5.49
N ASP A 89 -25.22 -9.01 5.46
CA ASP A 89 -25.53 -9.78 4.24
C ASP A 89 -26.94 -9.46 3.69
N ARG A 90 -27.92 -9.32 4.59
CA ARG A 90 -29.26 -8.89 4.19
C ARG A 90 -29.29 -7.49 3.60
N GLU A 91 -28.55 -6.54 4.20
CA GLU A 91 -28.45 -5.19 3.67
C GLU A 91 -27.84 -5.17 2.28
N THR A 92 -26.73 -5.91 2.04
CA THR A 92 -26.10 -5.98 0.72
C THR A 92 -27.01 -6.57 -0.36
N LYS A 93 -27.89 -7.48 0.00
CA LYS A 93 -28.89 -8.05 -0.92
C LYS A 93 -30.02 -7.09 -1.25
N LEU A 94 -30.49 -6.33 -0.26
CA LEU A 94 -31.54 -5.33 -0.44
C LEU A 94 -31.03 -4.06 -1.14
N HIS A 95 -29.81 -3.66 -0.82
CA HIS A 95 -29.18 -2.43 -1.30
C HIS A 95 -27.78 -2.70 -1.89
N PRO A 96 -27.69 -3.40 -3.05
CA PRO A 96 -26.41 -3.88 -3.60
C PRO A 96 -25.46 -2.78 -4.06
N ARG A 97 -25.91 -1.52 -4.10
CA ARG A 97 -25.07 -0.34 -4.41
C ARG A 97 -24.55 0.39 -3.16
N ASP A 98 -24.85 -0.10 -1.97
CA ASP A 98 -24.32 0.47 -0.73
C ASP A 98 -22.92 -0.09 -0.45
N ALA A 99 -21.88 0.71 -0.79
CA ALA A 99 -20.48 0.35 -0.56
C ALA A 99 -20.18 0.10 0.92
N LYS A 100 -20.82 0.85 1.84
CA LYS A 100 -20.61 0.69 3.28
C LYS A 100 -21.16 -0.64 3.79
N ALA A 101 -22.29 -1.08 3.29
CA ALA A 101 -22.85 -2.39 3.66
C ALA A 101 -21.90 -3.52 3.25
N TRP A 102 -21.36 -3.47 2.04
CA TRP A 102 -20.37 -4.42 1.57
C TRP A 102 -19.06 -4.36 2.39
N MET A 103 -18.55 -3.17 2.69
CA MET A 103 -17.38 -2.99 3.53
C MET A 103 -17.57 -3.61 4.91
N TRP A 104 -18.68 -3.29 5.59
CA TRP A 104 -18.94 -3.81 6.93
C TRP A 104 -19.16 -5.33 6.95
N LEU A 105 -19.71 -5.91 5.89
CA LEU A 105 -19.79 -7.37 5.74
C LEU A 105 -18.39 -7.98 5.68
N GLY A 106 -17.47 -7.40 4.90
CA GLY A 106 -16.08 -7.82 4.86
C GLY A 106 -15.37 -7.66 6.20
N VAL A 107 -15.56 -6.52 6.86
CA VAL A 107 -15.01 -6.25 8.21
C VAL A 107 -15.50 -7.26 9.24
N CYS A 108 -16.78 -7.61 9.19
CA CYS A 108 -17.36 -8.61 10.08
C CYS A 108 -16.70 -9.99 9.88
N ARG A 109 -16.51 -10.41 8.65
CA ARG A 109 -15.85 -11.69 8.30
C ARG A 109 -14.37 -11.71 8.73
N LEU A 110 -13.67 -10.57 8.62
CA LEU A 110 -12.31 -10.45 9.16
C LEU A 110 -12.29 -10.65 10.68
N ALA A 111 -13.24 -10.07 11.41
CA ALA A 111 -13.34 -10.23 12.85
C ALA A 111 -13.65 -11.68 13.26
N GLU A 112 -14.27 -12.46 12.40
CA GLU A 112 -14.49 -13.91 12.56
C GLU A 112 -13.29 -14.76 12.12
N SER A 113 -12.14 -14.14 11.83
CA SER A 113 -10.94 -14.83 11.33
C SER A 113 -11.17 -15.55 9.98
N ASN A 114 -12.08 -15.03 9.17
CA ASN A 114 -12.39 -15.52 7.84
C ASN A 114 -11.97 -14.51 6.76
N PRO A 115 -10.66 -14.30 6.52
CA PRO A 115 -10.20 -13.34 5.53
C PRO A 115 -10.58 -13.73 4.10
N SER A 116 -10.63 -15.02 3.77
CA SER A 116 -11.04 -15.48 2.44
C SER A 116 -12.49 -15.10 2.15
N GLY A 117 -13.37 -15.23 3.12
CA GLY A 117 -14.77 -14.80 2.99
C GLY A 117 -14.94 -13.28 2.94
N ALA A 118 -13.96 -12.50 3.43
CA ALA A 118 -13.99 -11.05 3.41
C ALA A 118 -13.63 -10.43 2.04
N ILE A 119 -12.87 -11.14 1.19
CA ILE A 119 -12.37 -10.59 -0.09
C ILE A 119 -13.51 -10.14 -1.00
N GLU A 120 -14.46 -11.01 -1.30
CA GLU A 120 -15.56 -10.69 -2.23
C GLU A 120 -16.34 -9.43 -1.81
N PRO A 121 -16.81 -9.29 -0.56
CA PRO A 121 -17.48 -8.07 -0.12
C PRO A 121 -16.60 -6.82 -0.23
N LEU A 122 -15.32 -6.90 0.13
CA LEU A 122 -14.41 -5.76 0.07
C LEU A 122 -14.07 -5.34 -1.36
N GLU A 123 -13.98 -6.30 -2.29
CA GLU A 123 -13.83 -5.99 -3.72
C GLU A 123 -15.09 -5.33 -4.29
N LYS A 124 -16.29 -5.78 -3.89
CA LYS A 124 -17.53 -5.11 -4.27
C LYS A 124 -17.62 -3.70 -3.71
N ALA A 125 -17.24 -3.50 -2.44
CA ALA A 125 -17.19 -2.17 -1.83
C ALA A 125 -16.23 -1.26 -2.59
N HIS A 126 -15.01 -1.75 -2.90
CA HIS A 126 -14.02 -1.01 -3.66
C HIS A 126 -14.50 -0.66 -5.08
N GLY A 127 -15.15 -1.58 -5.78
CA GLY A 127 -15.74 -1.32 -7.10
C GLY A 127 -16.81 -0.22 -7.08
N LEU A 128 -17.53 -0.07 -5.96
CA LEU A 128 -18.55 0.98 -5.77
C LEU A 128 -17.94 2.33 -5.32
N SER A 129 -16.87 2.30 -4.54
CA SER A 129 -16.19 3.49 -3.98
C SER A 129 -14.67 3.32 -4.00
N PRO A 130 -14.01 3.46 -5.17
CA PRO A 130 -12.58 3.13 -5.32
C PRO A 130 -11.62 4.02 -4.52
N ALA A 131 -12.04 5.25 -4.19
CA ALA A 131 -11.23 6.23 -3.46
C ALA A 131 -11.51 6.26 -1.95
N ASP A 132 -12.35 5.36 -1.43
CA ASP A 132 -12.65 5.28 -0.01
C ASP A 132 -11.48 4.62 0.74
N VAL A 133 -10.85 5.40 1.64
CA VAL A 133 -9.65 4.99 2.37
C VAL A 133 -9.94 3.84 3.34
N ASP A 134 -11.12 3.82 3.97
CA ASP A 134 -11.49 2.75 4.89
C ASP A 134 -11.68 1.42 4.16
N ILE A 135 -12.29 1.48 2.98
CA ILE A 135 -12.43 0.28 2.11
C ILE A 135 -11.05 -0.23 1.69
N LEU A 136 -10.16 0.67 1.23
CA LEU A 136 -8.78 0.30 0.85
C LEU A 136 -8.02 -0.31 2.03
N TYR A 137 -8.15 0.25 3.22
CA TYR A 137 -7.53 -0.26 4.45
C TYR A 137 -7.99 -1.68 4.78
N HIS A 138 -9.31 -1.91 4.84
CA HIS A 138 -9.85 -3.22 5.19
C HIS A 138 -9.56 -4.27 4.12
N ARG A 139 -9.58 -3.87 2.84
CA ARG A 139 -9.19 -4.71 1.71
C ARG A 139 -7.72 -5.14 1.84
N GLY A 140 -6.81 -4.21 2.11
CA GLY A 140 -5.40 -4.51 2.35
C GLY A 140 -5.21 -5.46 3.52
N ARG A 141 -5.92 -5.25 4.63
CA ARG A 141 -5.91 -6.17 5.77
C ARG A 141 -6.36 -7.58 5.41
N ALA A 142 -7.44 -7.73 4.63
CA ALA A 142 -7.94 -9.04 4.23
C ALA A 142 -6.88 -9.82 3.43
N TYR A 143 -6.23 -9.19 2.47
CA TYR A 143 -5.15 -9.81 1.71
C TYR A 143 -3.94 -10.17 2.57
N LEU A 144 -3.55 -9.28 3.49
CA LEU A 144 -2.45 -9.54 4.42
C LEU A 144 -2.74 -10.73 5.34
N GLU A 145 -3.95 -10.81 5.89
CA GLU A 145 -4.35 -11.93 6.75
C GLU A 145 -4.42 -13.26 5.97
N MET A 146 -4.86 -13.24 4.70
CA MET A 146 -4.80 -14.41 3.82
C MET A 146 -3.37 -14.85 3.53
N ALA A 147 -2.47 -13.92 3.23
CA ALA A 147 -1.06 -14.21 3.02
C ALA A 147 -0.45 -14.84 4.28
N ASN A 148 -0.69 -14.26 5.45
CA ASN A 148 -0.20 -14.77 6.73
C ASN A 148 -0.73 -16.17 7.05
N GLN A 149 -2.00 -16.46 6.75
CA GLN A 149 -2.56 -17.81 6.90
C GLN A 149 -1.84 -18.81 5.98
N SER A 150 -1.60 -18.45 4.73
CA SER A 150 -0.90 -19.28 3.75
C SER A 150 0.54 -19.56 4.18
N TYR A 151 1.28 -18.53 4.62
CA TYR A 151 2.64 -18.67 5.13
C TYR A 151 2.70 -19.53 6.41
N SER A 152 1.75 -19.34 7.33
CA SER A 152 1.64 -20.16 8.53
C SER A 152 1.38 -21.63 8.19
N GLN A 153 0.52 -21.89 7.20
CA GLN A 153 0.26 -23.25 6.72
C GLN A 153 1.49 -23.85 6.06
N MET A 154 2.19 -23.11 5.20
CA MET A 154 3.43 -23.52 4.56
C MET A 154 4.49 -23.89 5.61
N TYR A 155 4.69 -23.05 6.64
CA TYR A 155 5.60 -23.30 7.75
C TYR A 155 5.26 -24.56 8.54
N LYS A 156 3.95 -24.82 8.77
CA LYS A 156 3.49 -26.05 9.45
C LYS A 156 3.71 -27.30 8.62
N LEU A 157 3.57 -27.20 7.29
CA LEU A 157 3.74 -28.34 6.38
C LEU A 157 5.22 -28.74 6.21
N ASN A 158 6.09 -27.75 6.04
CA ASN A 158 7.52 -27.99 5.92
C ASN A 158 8.30 -26.76 6.42
N ARG A 159 8.67 -26.79 7.70
CA ARG A 159 9.36 -25.68 8.38
C ARG A 159 10.72 -25.36 7.78
N ASP A 160 11.39 -26.35 7.21
CA ASP A 160 12.75 -26.25 6.68
C ASP A 160 12.70 -26.49 5.15
N SER A 161 12.04 -25.59 4.44
CA SER A 161 11.96 -25.60 2.97
C SER A 161 12.54 -24.32 2.37
N ALA A 162 13.06 -24.39 1.15
CA ALA A 162 13.58 -23.22 0.44
C ALA A 162 12.57 -22.05 0.41
N ARG A 163 11.28 -22.36 0.26
CA ARG A 163 10.20 -21.32 0.27
C ARG A 163 9.99 -20.69 1.63
N VAL A 164 10.13 -21.43 2.73
CA VAL A 164 10.05 -20.86 4.08
C VAL A 164 11.23 -19.91 4.29
N HIS A 165 12.44 -20.31 3.95
CA HIS A 165 13.63 -19.46 4.03
C HIS A 165 13.51 -18.22 3.14
N GLN A 166 12.96 -18.33 1.93
CA GLN A 166 12.68 -17.19 1.06
C GLN A 166 11.73 -16.19 1.74
N VAL A 167 10.59 -16.64 2.27
CA VAL A 167 9.61 -15.76 2.93
C VAL A 167 10.19 -15.11 4.19
N LEU A 168 11.02 -15.84 4.96
CA LEU A 168 11.73 -15.26 6.11
C LEU A 168 12.73 -14.19 5.66
N ALA A 169 13.46 -14.43 4.57
CA ALA A 169 14.37 -13.46 3.99
C ALA A 169 13.66 -12.19 3.52
N GLU A 170 12.54 -12.33 2.81
CA GLU A 170 11.68 -11.21 2.39
C GLU A 170 11.18 -10.40 3.59
N ALA A 171 10.77 -11.07 4.67
CA ALA A 171 10.31 -10.42 5.90
C ALA A 171 11.47 -9.66 6.60
N TYR A 172 12.66 -10.24 6.67
CA TYR A 172 13.85 -9.56 7.20
C TYR A 172 14.26 -8.37 6.34
N ALA A 173 14.27 -8.51 5.01
CA ALA A 173 14.57 -7.43 4.07
C ALA A 173 13.59 -6.25 4.21
N SER A 174 12.29 -6.52 4.31
CA SER A 174 11.25 -5.51 4.55
C SER A 174 11.42 -4.78 5.87
N GLY A 175 11.99 -5.43 6.87
CA GLY A 175 12.35 -4.86 8.17
C GLY A 175 13.74 -4.21 8.21
N PHE A 176 14.40 -4.01 7.07
CA PHE A 176 15.78 -3.49 6.93
C PHE A 176 16.84 -4.32 7.66
N ARG A 177 16.55 -5.59 7.94
CA ARG A 177 17.46 -6.56 8.56
C ARG A 177 18.20 -7.33 7.47
N ASN A 178 18.98 -6.61 6.67
CA ASN A 178 19.54 -7.13 5.43
C ASN A 178 20.54 -8.28 5.64
N GLN A 179 21.26 -8.32 6.75
CA GLN A 179 22.21 -9.42 7.03
C GLN A 179 21.47 -10.74 7.33
N GLU A 180 20.37 -10.67 8.09
CA GLU A 180 19.52 -11.83 8.36
C GLU A 180 18.83 -12.28 7.08
N ALA A 181 18.37 -11.33 6.22
CA ALA A 181 17.81 -11.63 4.93
C ALA A 181 18.81 -12.40 4.04
N ILE A 182 20.06 -11.96 3.98
CA ILE A 182 21.14 -12.67 3.24
C ILE A 182 21.28 -14.11 3.75
N GLY A 183 21.34 -14.33 5.06
CA GLY A 183 21.50 -15.68 5.62
C GLY A 183 20.37 -16.63 5.24
N GLU A 184 19.13 -16.13 5.25
CA GLU A 184 17.97 -16.91 4.85
C GLU A 184 17.93 -17.16 3.31
N TYR A 185 18.25 -16.15 2.49
CA TYR A 185 18.36 -16.35 1.04
C TYR A 185 19.50 -17.31 0.66
N GLU A 186 20.67 -17.22 1.31
CA GLU A 186 21.76 -18.19 1.10
C GLU A 186 21.30 -19.61 1.41
N THR A 187 20.50 -19.80 2.46
CA THR A 187 19.92 -21.09 2.83
C THR A 187 18.92 -21.56 1.77
N ALA A 188 18.02 -20.69 1.33
CA ALA A 188 17.05 -21.00 0.27
C ALA A 188 17.74 -21.41 -1.03
N VAL A 189 18.78 -20.67 -1.45
CA VAL A 189 19.57 -20.98 -2.66
C VAL A 189 20.28 -22.34 -2.55
N LYS A 190 20.85 -22.67 -1.38
CA LYS A 190 21.47 -24.01 -1.17
C LYS A 190 20.47 -25.14 -1.33
N MET A 191 19.24 -24.95 -0.87
CA MET A 191 18.18 -25.96 -0.95
C MET A 191 17.56 -26.07 -2.33
N ALA A 192 17.44 -24.96 -3.04
CA ALA A 192 16.81 -24.89 -4.36
C ALA A 192 17.63 -24.03 -5.35
N PRO A 193 18.84 -24.48 -5.73
CA PRO A 193 19.81 -23.66 -6.47
C PRO A 193 19.38 -23.30 -7.90
N ARG A 194 18.34 -23.94 -8.42
CA ARG A 194 17.80 -23.65 -9.77
C ARG A 194 16.39 -23.06 -9.73
N GLN A 195 15.94 -22.59 -8.55
CA GLN A 195 14.66 -21.90 -8.44
C GLN A 195 14.80 -20.49 -8.99
N PRO A 196 14.05 -20.11 -10.05
CA PRO A 196 14.11 -18.76 -10.61
C PRO A 196 13.76 -17.68 -9.58
N GLY A 197 14.47 -16.56 -9.63
CA GLY A 197 14.28 -15.39 -8.78
C GLY A 197 15.07 -15.43 -7.46
N LEU A 198 15.45 -16.61 -6.93
CA LEU A 198 16.15 -16.67 -5.64
C LEU A 198 17.53 -16.02 -5.67
N HIS A 199 18.29 -16.25 -6.75
CA HIS A 199 19.60 -15.64 -6.89
C HIS A 199 19.50 -14.14 -7.15
N GLU A 200 18.43 -13.66 -7.83
CA GLU A 200 18.17 -12.23 -7.99
C GLU A 200 17.86 -11.57 -6.65
N ASP A 201 16.97 -12.16 -5.84
CA ASP A 201 16.62 -11.65 -4.51
C ASP A 201 17.85 -11.58 -3.60
N LEU A 202 18.70 -12.63 -3.60
CA LEU A 202 19.96 -12.65 -2.86
C LEU A 202 20.94 -11.57 -3.35
N ALA A 203 21.04 -11.40 -4.66
CA ALA A 203 21.89 -10.41 -5.27
C ALA A 203 21.48 -8.97 -4.88
N ASP A 204 20.18 -8.71 -4.81
CA ASP A 204 19.64 -7.43 -4.34
C ASP A 204 20.10 -7.11 -2.91
N GLN A 205 20.06 -8.10 -2.01
CA GLN A 205 20.52 -7.91 -0.63
C GLN A 205 22.03 -7.69 -0.55
N TYR A 206 22.83 -8.39 -1.36
CA TYR A 206 24.26 -8.14 -1.47
C TYR A 206 24.53 -6.73 -2.01
N TRP A 207 23.78 -6.28 -3.01
CA TRP A 207 23.95 -4.91 -3.55
C TRP A 207 23.63 -3.85 -2.50
N ILE A 208 22.48 -3.94 -1.83
CA ILE A 208 22.06 -3.01 -0.77
C ILE A 208 23.11 -2.93 0.36
N THR A 209 23.77 -4.05 0.67
CA THR A 209 24.81 -4.11 1.71
C THR A 209 26.22 -3.81 1.20
N GLY A 210 26.37 -3.38 -0.07
CA GLY A 210 27.65 -3.00 -0.66
C GLY A 210 28.56 -4.17 -1.03
N GLN A 211 28.07 -5.42 -0.99
CA GLN A 211 28.82 -6.62 -1.37
C GLN A 211 28.76 -6.83 -2.89
N THR A 212 29.27 -5.85 -3.66
CA THR A 212 29.05 -5.74 -5.12
C THR A 212 29.54 -6.92 -5.94
N ASP A 213 30.65 -7.55 -5.54
CA ASP A 213 31.17 -8.72 -6.26
C ASP A 213 30.22 -9.93 -6.09
N LYS A 214 29.75 -10.17 -4.87
CA LYS A 214 28.79 -11.24 -4.61
C LYS A 214 27.45 -10.98 -5.31
N ALA A 215 26.99 -9.72 -5.35
CA ALA A 215 25.81 -9.34 -6.10
C ALA A 215 25.95 -9.68 -7.59
N ALA A 216 27.10 -9.30 -8.20
CA ALA A 216 27.34 -9.62 -9.61
C ALA A 216 27.36 -11.12 -9.88
N ASP A 217 27.96 -11.92 -8.99
CA ASP A 217 27.99 -13.37 -9.14
C ASP A 217 26.60 -13.99 -8.99
N ALA A 218 25.80 -13.54 -8.04
CA ALA A 218 24.45 -14.02 -7.86
C ALA A 218 23.53 -13.66 -9.04
N TYR A 219 23.61 -12.42 -9.59
CA TYR A 219 22.88 -12.09 -10.82
C TYR A 219 23.32 -12.95 -12.02
N ARG A 220 24.61 -13.30 -12.14
CA ARG A 220 25.05 -14.22 -13.19
C ARG A 220 24.43 -15.61 -13.02
N GLN A 221 24.37 -16.11 -11.78
CA GLN A 221 23.73 -17.39 -11.48
C GLN A 221 22.24 -17.37 -11.82
N GLU A 222 21.54 -16.26 -11.57
CA GLU A 222 20.15 -16.12 -12.04
C GLU A 222 20.04 -16.20 -13.56
N LEU A 223 20.94 -15.53 -14.29
CA LEU A 223 20.96 -15.57 -15.75
C LEU A 223 21.38 -16.94 -16.36
N GLU A 224 22.03 -17.81 -15.58
CA GLU A 224 22.23 -19.21 -15.96
C GLU A 224 20.94 -20.04 -15.83
N ILE A 225 20.01 -19.62 -14.96
CA ILE A 225 18.72 -20.28 -14.74
C ILE A 225 17.68 -19.73 -15.72
N ASP A 226 17.56 -18.42 -15.79
CA ASP A 226 16.71 -17.68 -16.73
C ASP A 226 17.52 -16.67 -17.54
N PRO A 227 17.99 -17.08 -18.74
CA PRO A 227 18.75 -16.21 -19.64
C PRO A 227 17.96 -15.00 -20.18
N PHE A 228 16.65 -14.91 -19.92
CA PHE A 228 15.78 -13.83 -20.37
C PHE A 228 15.29 -12.94 -19.21
N ALA A 229 15.77 -13.14 -18.00
CA ALA A 229 15.44 -12.32 -16.83
C ALA A 229 15.93 -10.88 -17.04
N ALA A 230 15.07 -10.05 -17.63
CA ALA A 230 15.40 -8.67 -18.01
C ALA A 230 15.85 -7.83 -16.81
N THR A 231 15.21 -8.02 -15.64
CA THR A 231 15.58 -7.33 -14.40
C THR A 231 16.97 -7.70 -13.91
N ALA A 232 17.32 -9.00 -13.93
CA ALA A 232 18.65 -9.45 -13.55
C ALA A 232 19.72 -8.93 -14.51
N MET A 233 19.45 -8.91 -15.84
CA MET A 233 20.32 -8.29 -16.84
C MET A 233 20.52 -6.79 -16.56
N TYR A 234 19.45 -6.07 -16.27
CA TYR A 234 19.49 -4.64 -15.96
C TYR A 234 20.34 -4.38 -14.72
N LYS A 235 20.09 -5.10 -13.63
CA LYS A 235 20.80 -4.93 -12.36
C LYS A 235 22.28 -5.28 -12.49
N LEU A 236 22.60 -6.40 -13.14
CA LEU A 236 23.99 -6.79 -13.42
C LEU A 236 24.68 -5.76 -14.30
N GLY A 237 24.04 -5.31 -15.38
CA GLY A 237 24.60 -4.32 -16.28
C GLY A 237 24.86 -2.99 -15.59
N SER A 238 23.94 -2.53 -14.74
CA SER A 238 24.09 -1.33 -13.91
C SER A 238 25.28 -1.45 -12.98
N LEU A 239 25.40 -2.58 -12.29
CA LEU A 239 26.52 -2.86 -11.36
C LEU A 239 27.87 -2.89 -12.08
N LEU A 240 27.93 -3.49 -13.28
CA LEU A 240 29.13 -3.55 -14.11
C LEU A 240 29.56 -2.13 -14.55
N VAL A 241 28.63 -1.29 -14.99
CA VAL A 241 28.91 0.13 -15.32
C VAL A 241 29.45 0.89 -14.11
N LEU A 242 28.81 0.74 -12.96
CA LEU A 242 29.25 1.42 -11.72
C LEU A 242 30.63 0.97 -11.27
N ASN A 243 31.00 -0.27 -11.53
CA ASN A 243 32.33 -0.84 -11.24
C ASN A 243 33.37 -0.59 -12.34
N GLY A 244 33.05 0.26 -13.34
CA GLY A 244 33.96 0.64 -14.42
C GLY A 244 34.13 -0.41 -15.54
N LYS A 245 33.34 -1.48 -15.51
CA LYS A 245 33.30 -2.53 -16.57
C LYS A 245 32.27 -2.12 -17.63
N SER A 246 32.50 -0.98 -18.28
CA SER A 246 31.51 -0.34 -19.14
C SER A 246 31.14 -1.17 -20.38
N ASP A 247 32.07 -1.92 -20.95
CA ASP A 247 31.82 -2.72 -22.15
C ASP A 247 30.81 -3.84 -21.86
N ASP A 248 31.04 -4.63 -20.81
CA ASP A 248 30.15 -5.69 -20.40
C ASP A 248 28.80 -5.13 -19.93
N GLY A 249 28.83 -4.02 -19.17
CA GLY A 249 27.63 -3.38 -18.64
C GLY A 249 26.73 -2.83 -19.75
N VAL A 250 27.28 -2.11 -20.72
CA VAL A 250 26.54 -1.60 -21.88
C VAL A 250 25.90 -2.73 -22.68
N SER A 251 26.66 -3.82 -22.95
CA SER A 251 26.14 -5.00 -23.63
C SER A 251 24.96 -5.61 -22.88
N MET A 252 25.06 -5.74 -21.56
CA MET A 252 24.03 -6.33 -20.72
C MET A 252 22.78 -5.44 -20.66
N LEU A 253 22.94 -4.11 -20.51
CA LEU A 253 21.84 -3.15 -20.47
C LEU A 253 21.06 -3.07 -21.80
N ARG A 254 21.76 -3.17 -22.94
CA ARG A 254 21.10 -3.26 -24.25
C ARG A 254 20.25 -4.52 -24.37
N LYS A 255 20.73 -5.66 -23.85
CA LYS A 255 19.94 -6.91 -23.81
C LYS A 255 18.73 -6.76 -22.90
N ALA A 256 18.89 -6.16 -21.72
CA ALA A 256 17.79 -5.91 -20.80
C ALA A 256 16.68 -5.07 -21.43
N LEU A 257 17.03 -3.94 -22.05
CA LEU A 257 16.07 -3.06 -22.77
C LEU A 257 15.46 -3.73 -24.01
N GLY A 258 16.19 -4.64 -24.66
CA GLY A 258 15.66 -5.45 -25.74
C GLY A 258 14.64 -6.49 -25.29
N ALA A 259 14.80 -7.02 -24.08
CA ALA A 259 13.87 -7.97 -23.45
C ALA A 259 12.68 -7.27 -22.79
N ASP A 260 12.92 -6.16 -22.12
CA ASP A 260 11.88 -5.34 -21.48
C ASP A 260 12.17 -3.84 -21.68
N PRO A 261 11.52 -3.19 -22.65
CA PRO A 261 11.67 -1.76 -22.90
C PRO A 261 11.10 -0.85 -21.77
N THR A 262 10.39 -1.42 -20.80
CA THR A 262 9.81 -0.65 -19.70
C THR A 262 10.77 -0.43 -18.53
N LEU A 263 11.99 -0.95 -18.62
CA LEU A 263 13.06 -0.76 -17.64
C LEU A 263 13.67 0.66 -17.75
N ILE A 264 12.91 1.66 -17.36
CA ILE A 264 13.22 3.08 -17.52
C ILE A 264 14.59 3.43 -16.92
N ASP A 265 14.90 2.93 -15.74
CA ASP A 265 16.18 3.15 -15.06
C ASP A 265 17.39 2.64 -15.86
N ALA A 266 17.19 1.65 -16.74
CA ALA A 266 18.26 1.09 -17.56
C ALA A 266 18.86 2.12 -18.51
N HIS A 267 18.08 3.08 -19.02
CA HIS A 267 18.54 4.16 -19.89
C HIS A 267 19.60 5.03 -19.21
N TYR A 268 19.42 5.38 -17.93
CA TYR A 268 20.42 6.15 -17.18
C TYR A 268 21.77 5.42 -17.07
N TYR A 269 21.74 4.13 -16.74
CA TYR A 269 22.99 3.35 -16.61
C TYR A 269 23.61 3.06 -17.98
N LEU A 270 22.81 2.83 -19.00
CA LEU A 270 23.29 2.65 -20.38
C LEU A 270 23.97 3.94 -20.86
N GLY A 271 23.35 5.10 -20.69
CA GLY A 271 23.96 6.39 -20.98
C GLY A 271 25.26 6.63 -20.19
N THR A 272 25.31 6.19 -18.93
CA THR A 272 26.52 6.32 -18.10
C THR A 272 27.66 5.43 -18.64
N GLY A 273 27.37 4.21 -19.02
CA GLY A 273 28.35 3.29 -19.63
C GLY A 273 28.86 3.79 -20.97
N LEU A 274 27.96 4.27 -21.85
CA LEU A 274 28.29 4.82 -23.17
C LEU A 274 29.16 6.09 -23.04
N ALA A 275 28.85 6.97 -22.10
CA ALA A 275 29.66 8.17 -21.82
C ALA A 275 31.07 7.82 -21.36
N ALA A 276 31.22 6.74 -20.57
CA ALA A 276 32.53 6.23 -20.15
C ALA A 276 33.35 5.65 -21.33
N GLN A 277 32.68 5.08 -22.33
CA GLN A 277 33.28 4.62 -23.60
C GLN A 277 33.57 5.77 -24.59
N GLY A 278 33.13 7.00 -24.27
CA GLY A 278 33.27 8.16 -25.15
C GLY A 278 32.21 8.24 -26.27
N GLN A 279 31.21 7.37 -26.26
CA GLN A 279 30.10 7.35 -27.20
C GLN A 279 29.07 8.41 -26.81
N ASN A 280 29.49 9.71 -26.89
CA ASN A 280 28.75 10.82 -26.30
C ASN A 280 27.35 11.01 -26.92
N ASP A 281 27.19 10.81 -28.25
CA ASP A 281 25.90 11.04 -28.92
C ASP A 281 24.87 9.99 -28.50
N GLU A 282 25.26 8.71 -28.43
CA GLU A 282 24.39 7.65 -27.92
C GLU A 282 24.08 7.88 -26.44
N ALA A 283 25.08 8.25 -25.63
CA ALA A 283 24.88 8.54 -24.23
C ALA A 283 23.86 9.67 -23.99
N MET A 284 23.92 10.74 -24.79
CA MET A 284 22.95 11.84 -24.70
C MET A 284 21.54 11.35 -25.02
N SER A 285 21.38 10.52 -26.06
CA SER A 285 20.08 9.94 -26.41
C SER A 285 19.49 9.10 -25.27
N GLU A 286 20.32 8.30 -24.61
CA GLU A 286 19.88 7.47 -23.47
C GLU A 286 19.50 8.31 -22.24
N PHE A 287 20.26 9.36 -21.95
CA PHE A 287 19.91 10.29 -20.86
C PHE A 287 18.61 11.05 -21.15
N ASP A 288 18.38 11.45 -22.40
CA ASP A 288 17.14 12.08 -22.83
C ASP A 288 15.96 11.09 -22.71
N ALA A 289 16.15 9.82 -23.05
CA ALA A 289 15.15 8.76 -22.85
C ALA A 289 14.77 8.62 -21.35
N ALA A 290 15.75 8.57 -20.45
CA ALA A 290 15.53 8.52 -19.01
C ALA A 290 14.75 9.74 -18.48
N ILE A 291 15.06 10.95 -19.01
CA ILE A 291 14.37 12.20 -18.64
C ILE A 291 12.92 12.18 -19.12
N HIS A 292 12.67 11.77 -20.38
CA HIS A 292 11.32 11.78 -20.96
C HIS A 292 10.40 10.73 -20.30
N ALA A 293 10.96 9.59 -19.90
CA ALA A 293 10.19 8.54 -19.28
C ALA A 293 9.65 8.95 -17.89
N GLU A 294 10.49 9.55 -17.05
CA GLU A 294 10.12 10.04 -15.71
C GLU A 294 10.79 11.39 -15.40
N PRO A 295 10.23 12.52 -15.86
CA PRO A 295 10.89 13.83 -15.82
C PRO A 295 11.27 14.35 -14.43
N GLU A 296 10.62 13.85 -13.37
CA GLU A 296 10.85 14.29 -11.99
C GLU A 296 11.57 13.23 -11.13
N SER A 297 12.04 12.16 -11.75
CA SER A 297 12.75 11.09 -11.05
C SER A 297 14.18 11.50 -10.66
N GLU A 298 14.76 10.76 -9.73
CA GLU A 298 16.18 10.90 -9.40
C GLU A 298 17.07 10.61 -10.62
N ARG A 299 16.69 9.64 -11.46
CA ARG A 299 17.41 9.29 -12.69
C ARG A 299 17.39 10.42 -13.72
N ALA A 300 16.23 11.07 -13.92
CA ALA A 300 16.14 12.27 -14.76
C ALA A 300 17.03 13.39 -14.23
N THR A 301 16.98 13.64 -12.93
CA THR A 301 17.83 14.65 -12.28
C THR A 301 19.31 14.37 -12.51
N MET A 302 19.75 13.14 -12.30
CA MET A 302 21.15 12.75 -12.53
C MET A 302 21.53 12.74 -14.01
N SER A 303 20.58 12.44 -14.92
CA SER A 303 20.78 12.50 -16.36
C SER A 303 21.09 13.93 -16.82
N TYR A 304 20.39 14.95 -16.32
CA TYR A 304 20.75 16.35 -16.59
C TYR A 304 22.17 16.70 -16.17
N TYR A 305 22.61 16.20 -15.03
CA TYR A 305 24.00 16.42 -14.59
C TYR A 305 25.01 15.75 -15.52
N LYS A 306 24.73 14.52 -15.96
CA LYS A 306 25.57 13.79 -16.92
C LYS A 306 25.60 14.48 -18.29
N LEU A 307 24.46 14.93 -18.79
CA LEU A 307 24.37 15.72 -20.01
C LEU A 307 25.22 17.01 -19.92
N ALA A 308 25.14 17.73 -18.82
CA ALA A 308 25.96 18.92 -18.62
C ALA A 308 27.47 18.62 -18.68
N GLN A 309 27.91 17.47 -18.15
CA GLN A 309 29.31 17.05 -18.26
C GLN A 309 29.71 16.75 -19.69
N ILE A 310 28.86 16.05 -20.45
CA ILE A 310 29.09 15.75 -21.87
C ILE A 310 29.12 17.05 -22.69
N TYR A 311 28.16 17.96 -22.53
CA TYR A 311 28.12 19.23 -23.25
C TYR A 311 29.36 20.09 -22.97
N ARG A 312 29.86 20.14 -21.74
CA ARG A 312 31.13 20.82 -21.41
C ARG A 312 32.31 20.21 -22.15
N LYS A 313 32.39 18.87 -22.21
CA LYS A 313 33.45 18.17 -22.94
C LYS A 313 33.39 18.45 -24.45
N LEU A 314 32.19 18.67 -24.97
CA LEU A 314 31.93 19.00 -26.40
C LEU A 314 31.96 20.52 -26.68
N HIS A 315 32.34 21.36 -25.71
CA HIS A 315 32.37 22.83 -25.79
C HIS A 315 31.00 23.48 -26.13
N ARG A 316 29.89 22.77 -25.82
CA ARG A 316 28.51 23.24 -25.98
C ARG A 316 28.08 23.95 -24.70
N THR A 317 28.56 25.18 -24.50
CA THR A 317 28.44 25.93 -23.24
C THR A 317 27.01 26.27 -22.85
N ASP A 318 26.16 26.63 -23.81
CA ASP A 318 24.77 27.01 -23.56
C ASP A 318 23.93 25.79 -23.18
N ASP A 319 24.12 24.67 -23.87
CA ASP A 319 23.47 23.41 -23.53
C ASP A 319 23.90 22.90 -22.13
N ALA A 320 25.19 23.02 -21.81
CA ALA A 320 25.71 22.66 -20.49
C ALA A 320 25.09 23.50 -19.37
N LYS A 321 24.89 24.81 -19.63
CA LYS A 321 24.24 25.72 -18.69
C LYS A 321 22.78 25.35 -18.48
N SER A 322 22.03 25.15 -19.57
CA SER A 322 20.62 24.74 -19.51
C SER A 322 20.42 23.40 -18.77
N ALA A 323 21.27 22.41 -19.03
CA ALA A 323 21.21 21.13 -18.33
C ALA A 323 21.50 21.29 -16.82
N LEU A 324 22.45 22.14 -16.41
CA LEU A 324 22.72 22.43 -15.01
C LEU A 324 21.58 23.18 -14.33
N GLU A 325 20.92 24.10 -15.02
CA GLU A 325 19.74 24.81 -14.50
C GLU A 325 18.60 23.82 -14.22
N ASN A 326 18.33 22.88 -15.13
CA ASN A 326 17.34 21.82 -14.92
C ASN A 326 17.71 20.90 -13.75
N PHE A 327 18.98 20.49 -13.65
CA PHE A 327 19.46 19.71 -12.51
C PHE A 327 19.24 20.43 -11.19
N GLN A 328 19.59 21.73 -11.11
CA GLN A 328 19.43 22.53 -9.89
C GLN A 328 17.95 22.71 -9.50
N ARG A 329 17.10 22.98 -10.50
CA ARG A 329 15.65 23.11 -10.31
C ARG A 329 15.05 21.82 -9.73
N LEU A 330 15.30 20.69 -10.35
CA LEU A 330 14.77 19.40 -9.87
C LEU A 330 15.26 19.04 -8.47
N ARG A 331 16.55 19.31 -8.17
CA ARG A 331 17.05 19.12 -6.81
C ARG A 331 16.37 20.00 -5.78
N ALA A 332 16.11 21.25 -6.12
CA ALA A 332 15.38 22.20 -5.26
C ALA A 332 13.94 21.73 -5.03
N ASP A 333 13.26 21.25 -6.08
CA ASP A 333 11.89 20.73 -6.01
C ASP A 333 11.78 19.48 -5.11
N VAL A 334 12.75 18.55 -5.23
CA VAL A 334 12.81 17.36 -4.36
C VAL A 334 13.02 17.78 -2.90
N ARG A 335 13.93 18.70 -2.64
CA ARG A 335 14.19 19.22 -1.30
C ARG A 335 12.99 19.90 -0.70
N ALA A 336 12.30 20.77 -1.47
CA ALA A 336 11.09 21.45 -1.03
C ALA A 336 9.96 20.47 -0.67
N ARG A 337 9.78 19.40 -1.47
CA ARG A 337 8.80 18.33 -1.16
C ARG A 337 9.15 17.60 0.13
N GLN A 338 10.41 17.27 0.35
CA GLN A 338 10.87 16.59 1.59
C GLN A 338 10.67 17.48 2.82
N GLU A 339 11.00 18.77 2.73
CA GLU A 339 10.80 19.74 3.80
C GLU A 339 9.30 19.94 4.11
N SER A 340 8.45 20.03 3.08
CA SER A 340 6.99 20.13 3.22
C SER A 340 6.40 18.89 3.88
N HIS A 341 6.81 17.70 3.44
CA HIS A 341 6.35 16.43 4.02
C HIS A 341 6.78 16.28 5.49
N ALA A 342 8.04 16.64 5.81
CA ALA A 342 8.52 16.63 7.18
C ALA A 342 7.75 17.62 8.06
N ALA A 343 7.46 18.83 7.57
CA ALA A 343 6.65 19.82 8.26
C ALA A 343 5.22 19.32 8.50
N GLN A 344 4.63 18.63 7.53
CA GLN A 344 3.30 18.05 7.66
C GLN A 344 3.25 16.91 8.71
N ILE A 345 4.27 16.05 8.76
CA ILE A 345 4.40 15.02 9.80
C ILE A 345 4.48 15.65 11.19
N VAL A 346 5.31 16.70 11.36
CA VAL A 346 5.44 17.42 12.63
C VAL A 346 4.13 18.05 13.04
N ARG A 347 3.43 18.70 12.10
CA ARG A 347 2.12 19.30 12.34
C ARG A 347 1.08 18.27 12.76
N ASN A 348 0.95 17.17 12.02
CA ASN A 348 0.03 16.08 12.35
C ASN A 348 0.33 15.46 13.72
N ARG A 349 1.62 15.39 14.10
CA ARG A 349 2.04 14.88 15.41
C ARG A 349 1.71 15.85 16.56
N SER A 350 1.73 17.15 16.32
CA SER A 350 1.36 18.18 17.31
C SER A 350 -0.16 18.32 17.47
N GLU A 351 -0.94 17.90 16.49
CA GLU A 351 -2.41 17.90 16.51
C GLU A 351 -3.00 16.61 17.10
N LEU A 352 -2.19 15.56 17.36
CA LEU A 352 -2.65 14.38 18.07
C LEU A 352 -2.96 14.77 19.54
N PRO A 353 -4.15 14.43 20.06
CA PRO A 353 -4.47 14.67 21.46
C PRO A 353 -3.44 13.95 22.34
N VAL A 354 -2.79 14.71 23.22
CA VAL A 354 -1.90 14.13 24.23
C VAL A 354 -2.74 13.20 25.09
N PRO A 355 -2.40 11.90 25.23
CA PRO A 355 -3.13 11.03 26.14
C PRO A 355 -3.10 11.62 27.53
N ASP A 356 -4.27 11.82 28.13
CA ASP A 356 -4.40 12.32 29.49
C ASP A 356 -3.67 11.36 30.43
N PRO A 357 -2.62 11.80 31.16
CA PRO A 357 -1.85 10.94 32.04
C PRO A 357 -2.68 10.35 33.18
N GLU A 358 -3.86 10.93 33.50
CA GLU A 358 -4.76 10.40 34.52
C GLU A 358 -5.55 9.14 34.06
N ASN A 359 -5.62 8.86 32.74
CA ASN A 359 -6.30 7.68 32.20
C ASN A 359 -5.37 6.49 31.90
N ALA A 360 -4.06 6.62 32.10
CA ALA A 360 -3.07 5.55 31.89
C ALA A 360 -2.93 4.61 33.11
N GLY A 361 -3.66 4.83 34.19
CA GLY A 361 -3.46 4.21 35.50
C GLY A 361 -4.47 3.16 35.97
N THR A 362 -5.40 2.69 35.16
CA THR A 362 -6.35 1.66 35.60
C THR A 362 -6.58 0.57 34.56
N LYS A 363 -5.64 -0.36 34.50
CA LYS A 363 -5.88 -1.77 34.14
C LYS A 363 -4.58 -2.60 34.26
N ALA A 364 -4.23 -2.91 35.49
CA ALA A 364 -3.43 -4.09 35.79
C ALA A 364 -3.84 -4.56 37.19
N GLU A 365 -4.71 -5.58 37.24
CA GLU A 365 -4.77 -6.57 38.32
C GLU A 365 -5.80 -7.64 37.91
N PRO A 366 -5.66 -8.88 38.43
CA PRO A 366 -4.66 -9.91 38.03
C PRO A 366 -5.30 -11.03 37.19
#